data_379337dec227df370630faeaac7aeadc
#
_entry.id   379337dec227df370630faeaac7aeadc
#
_cell.length_a   1.000
_cell.length_b   1.000
_cell.length_c   1.000
_cell.angle_alpha   90.00
_cell.angle_beta   90.00
_cell.angle_gamma   90.00
#
_symmetry.space_group_name_H-M   'P 1'
#
loop_
_entity.id
_entity.type
_entity.pdbx_description
1 polymer ?
#
loop_
_entity_poly.entity_id
_entity_poly.type
_entity_poly.pdbx_seq_one_letter_code
_entity_poly.pdbx_strand_id
1 'polypeptide(L)'
;MSQFVPTQLTANIILTHLAAQEETLKNLGVVRLGLFGSYARNEINSTSDLDFLVSIQPMSYARWMDVWNFLEDTFGLDVDLVPEEALRPEFRSRVLSEVRYVKI
;
A
#
# COMPACT_ATOMS: atom_id res chain seq x y z
N MET A 1 5.89 15.73 -5.76
CA MET A 1 7.07 15.51 -4.94
C MET A 1 6.66 15.02 -3.56
N SER A 2 7.33 14.01 -3.05
CA SER A 2 6.97 13.44 -1.75
C SER A 2 7.39 14.36 -0.61
N GLN A 3 6.56 14.42 0.44
CA GLN A 3 6.88 15.15 1.67
C GLN A 3 7.68 14.30 2.67
N PHE A 4 7.95 13.03 2.31
CA PHE A 4 8.64 12.10 3.19
C PHE A 4 10.09 11.88 2.76
N VAL A 5 10.96 11.67 3.76
CA VAL A 5 12.32 11.20 3.53
C VAL A 5 12.26 9.67 3.64
N PRO A 6 12.57 8.92 2.57
CA PRO A 6 12.39 7.47 2.58
C PRO A 6 13.06 6.74 3.73
N THR A 7 14.24 7.19 4.15
CA THR A 7 14.97 6.58 5.26
C THR A 7 14.30 6.77 6.62
N GLN A 8 13.31 7.67 6.70
CA GLN A 8 12.57 7.96 7.93
C GLN A 8 11.18 7.33 7.95
N LEU A 9 10.78 6.66 6.86
CA LEU A 9 9.48 6.01 6.81
C LEU A 9 9.48 4.74 7.64
N THR A 10 8.44 4.59 8.44
CA THR A 10 8.15 3.36 9.17
C THR A 10 6.76 2.88 8.81
N ALA A 11 6.44 1.64 9.16
CA ALA A 11 5.09 1.11 8.93
C ALA A 11 4.04 2.02 9.59
N ASN A 12 4.27 2.45 10.83
CA ASN A 12 3.30 3.29 11.55
C ASN A 12 3.09 4.64 10.86
N ILE A 13 4.16 5.27 10.38
CA ILE A 13 4.06 6.54 9.66
C ILE A 13 3.23 6.36 8.39
N ILE A 14 3.52 5.30 7.62
CA ILE A 14 2.81 5.01 6.37
C ILE A 14 1.32 4.80 6.65
N LEU A 15 1.01 3.94 7.61
CA LEU A 15 -0.38 3.59 7.93
C LEU A 15 -1.16 4.78 8.47
N THR A 16 -0.54 5.57 9.34
CA THR A 16 -1.17 6.76 9.92
C THR A 16 -1.45 7.80 8.85
N HIS A 17 -0.49 8.03 7.95
CA HIS A 17 -0.68 9.00 6.88
C HIS A 17 -1.81 8.57 5.94
N LEU A 18 -1.88 7.29 5.59
CA LEU A 18 -2.92 6.78 4.71
C LEU A 18 -4.29 6.80 5.37
N ALA A 19 -4.37 6.55 6.67
CA ALA A 19 -5.63 6.66 7.41
C ALA A 19 -6.16 8.09 7.37
N ALA A 20 -5.26 9.08 7.42
CA ALA A 20 -5.64 10.48 7.30
C ALA A 20 -6.12 10.85 5.89
N GLN A 21 -5.84 10.02 4.89
CA GLN A 21 -6.27 10.17 3.51
C GLN A 21 -7.50 9.31 3.16
N GLU A 22 -8.27 8.93 4.16
CA GLU A 22 -9.41 8.03 4.01
C GLU A 22 -10.36 8.48 2.90
N GLU A 23 -10.71 9.77 2.87
CA GLU A 23 -11.64 10.29 1.87
C GLU A 23 -11.09 10.17 0.46
N THR A 24 -9.80 10.50 0.27
CA THR A 24 -9.15 10.36 -1.02
C THR A 24 -9.15 8.90 -1.48
N LEU A 25 -8.81 7.98 -0.57
CA LEU A 25 -8.79 6.56 -0.89
C LEU A 25 -10.18 6.05 -1.27
N LYS A 26 -11.21 6.46 -0.54
CA LYS A 26 -12.59 6.09 -0.88
C LYS A 26 -13.02 6.63 -2.24
N ASN A 27 -12.62 7.87 -2.56
CA ASN A 27 -12.92 8.46 -3.86
C ASN A 27 -12.23 7.72 -5.01
N LEU A 28 -11.09 7.09 -4.75
CA LEU A 28 -10.40 6.24 -5.71
C LEU A 28 -10.99 4.84 -5.82
N GLY A 29 -11.99 4.52 -5.02
CA GLY A 29 -12.64 3.22 -5.02
C GLY A 29 -12.02 2.20 -4.09
N VAL A 30 -11.08 2.62 -3.24
CA VAL A 30 -10.41 1.70 -2.32
C VAL A 30 -11.37 1.27 -1.21
N VAL A 31 -11.55 -0.03 -1.10
CA VAL A 31 -12.35 -0.66 -0.04
C VAL A 31 -11.44 -1.12 1.09
N ARG A 32 -10.27 -1.63 0.75
CA ARG A 32 -9.31 -2.15 1.70
C ARG A 32 -7.90 -1.93 1.16
N LEU A 33 -6.99 -1.49 2.02
CA LEU A 33 -5.59 -1.27 1.66
C LEU A 33 -4.72 -1.73 2.82
N GLY A 34 -3.74 -2.58 2.52
CA GLY A 34 -2.84 -3.10 3.53
C GLY A 34 -1.38 -3.03 3.09
N LEU A 35 -0.50 -2.81 4.05
CA LEU A 35 0.94 -2.80 3.84
C LEU A 35 1.49 -4.18 4.21
N PHE A 36 2.28 -4.77 3.31
CA PHE A 36 2.96 -6.03 3.61
C PHE A 36 4.43 -5.91 3.18
N GLY A 37 5.16 -7.01 3.24
CA GLY A 37 6.57 -7.00 2.83
C GLY A 37 7.49 -6.39 3.87
N SER A 38 8.66 -5.92 3.40
CA SER A 38 9.75 -5.48 4.28
C SER A 38 9.35 -4.30 5.17
N TYR A 39 8.59 -3.33 4.64
CA TYR A 39 8.15 -2.20 5.44
C TYR A 39 7.20 -2.62 6.57
N ALA A 40 6.31 -3.59 6.30
CA ALA A 40 5.41 -4.11 7.34
C ALA A 40 6.17 -4.83 8.45
N ARG A 41 7.30 -5.47 8.10
CA ARG A 41 8.14 -6.20 9.06
C ARG A 41 9.21 -5.33 9.72
N ASN A 42 9.31 -4.05 9.33
CA ASN A 42 10.38 -3.14 9.75
C ASN A 42 11.78 -3.66 9.38
N GLU A 43 11.88 -4.38 8.27
CA GLU A 43 13.13 -4.90 7.71
C GLU A 43 13.54 -4.10 6.48
N ILE A 44 13.60 -2.78 6.65
CA ILE A 44 13.77 -1.83 5.56
C ILE A 44 15.25 -1.65 5.25
N ASN A 45 15.58 -1.66 3.94
CA ASN A 45 16.92 -1.31 3.47
C ASN A 45 16.80 -0.33 2.29
N SER A 46 17.93 0.11 1.76
CA SER A 46 17.98 1.15 0.71
C SER A 46 17.29 0.75 -0.60
N THR A 47 17.05 -0.54 -0.81
CA THR A 47 16.40 -1.06 -2.02
C THR A 47 14.98 -1.53 -1.79
N SER A 48 14.43 -1.35 -0.57
CA SER A 48 13.08 -1.80 -0.26
C SER A 48 12.04 -0.98 -0.98
N ASP A 49 11.08 -1.68 -1.61
CA ASP A 49 9.89 -1.08 -2.20
C ASP A 49 8.75 -1.14 -1.20
N LEU A 50 7.72 -0.33 -1.44
CA LEU A 50 6.49 -0.40 -0.67
C LEU A 50 5.57 -1.44 -1.30
N ASP A 51 5.21 -2.45 -0.54
CA ASP A 51 4.32 -3.52 -0.99
C ASP A 51 2.93 -3.33 -0.39
N PHE A 52 1.94 -3.12 -1.25
CA PHE A 52 0.55 -2.93 -0.82
C PHE A 52 -0.37 -3.98 -1.42
N LEU A 53 -1.31 -4.42 -0.59
CA LEU A 53 -2.42 -5.28 -1.00
C LEU A 53 -3.68 -4.40 -1.03
N VAL A 54 -4.44 -4.45 -2.12
CA VAL A 54 -5.57 -3.53 -2.31
C VAL A 54 -6.82 -4.25 -2.80
N SER A 55 -7.97 -3.81 -2.31
CA SER A 55 -9.28 -4.13 -2.86
C SER A 55 -9.93 -2.84 -3.35
N ILE A 56 -10.31 -2.81 -4.61
CA ILE A 56 -10.90 -1.64 -5.29
C ILE A 56 -12.25 -2.06 -5.87
N GLN A 57 -13.29 -1.23 -5.68
CA GLN A 57 -14.62 -1.50 -6.22
C GLN A 57 -15.21 -0.25 -6.85
N PRO A 58 -15.70 -0.34 -8.10
CA PRO A 58 -15.48 -1.47 -9.03
C PRO A 58 -14.04 -1.50 -9.51
N MET A 59 -13.48 -2.70 -9.61
CA MET A 59 -12.09 -2.83 -10.08
C MET A 59 -12.01 -2.53 -11.57
N SER A 60 -11.02 -1.74 -11.96
CA SER A 60 -10.66 -1.50 -13.35
C SER A 60 -9.16 -1.21 -13.41
N TYR A 61 -8.58 -1.36 -14.59
CA TYR A 61 -7.19 -1.04 -14.80
C TYR A 61 -6.91 0.43 -14.47
N ALA A 62 -7.79 1.32 -14.91
CA ALA A 62 -7.63 2.76 -14.69
C ALA A 62 -7.65 3.09 -13.19
N ARG A 63 -8.57 2.50 -12.42
CA ARG A 63 -8.63 2.73 -10.98
C ARG A 63 -7.40 2.19 -10.26
N TRP A 64 -6.95 1.00 -10.68
CA TRP A 64 -5.75 0.41 -10.11
C TRP A 64 -4.53 1.30 -10.35
N MET A 65 -4.38 1.83 -11.56
CA MET A 65 -3.29 2.74 -11.89
C MET A 65 -3.40 4.06 -11.11
N ASP A 66 -4.60 4.58 -10.90
CA ASP A 66 -4.81 5.80 -10.14
C ASP A 66 -4.35 5.62 -8.68
N VAL A 67 -4.67 4.49 -8.07
CA VAL A 67 -4.23 4.17 -6.71
C VAL A 67 -2.72 4.01 -6.66
N TRP A 68 -2.16 3.29 -7.64
CA TRP A 68 -0.71 3.10 -7.72
C TRP A 68 0.02 4.43 -7.78
N ASN A 69 -0.40 5.31 -8.69
CA ASN A 69 0.21 6.62 -8.85
C ASN A 69 0.06 7.47 -7.59
N PHE A 70 -1.10 7.42 -6.95
CA PHE A 70 -1.34 8.13 -5.70
C PHE A 70 -0.33 7.70 -4.63
N LEU A 71 -0.11 6.39 -4.49
CA LEU A 71 0.82 5.87 -3.47
C LEU A 71 2.27 6.24 -3.79
N GLU A 72 2.68 6.13 -5.04
CA GLU A 72 4.05 6.52 -5.43
C GLU A 72 4.28 8.01 -5.24
N ASP A 73 3.32 8.84 -5.63
CA ASP A 73 3.42 10.29 -5.46
C ASP A 73 3.46 10.68 -3.98
N THR A 74 2.70 9.97 -3.15
CA THR A 74 2.62 10.28 -1.73
C THR A 74 3.94 10.00 -1.02
N PHE A 75 4.57 8.88 -1.30
CA PHE A 75 5.73 8.43 -0.54
C PHE A 75 7.06 8.63 -1.27
N GLY A 76 7.04 8.88 -2.57
CA GLY A 76 8.26 9.07 -3.35
C GLY A 76 9.12 7.83 -3.47
N LEU A 77 8.51 6.65 -3.37
CA LEU A 77 9.16 5.36 -3.50
C LEU A 77 8.44 4.51 -4.53
N ASP A 78 9.14 3.53 -5.07
CA ASP A 78 8.50 2.55 -5.92
C ASP A 78 7.51 1.73 -5.10
N VAL A 79 6.35 1.50 -5.68
CA VAL A 79 5.26 0.75 -5.05
C VAL A 79 4.97 -0.49 -5.86
N ASP A 80 4.77 -1.60 -5.17
CA ASP A 80 4.20 -2.81 -5.75
C ASP A 80 2.77 -2.94 -5.21
N LEU A 81 1.79 -2.76 -6.09
CA LEU A 81 0.38 -2.74 -5.71
C LEU A 81 -0.30 -3.99 -6.24
N VAL A 82 -0.65 -4.90 -5.34
CA VAL A 82 -1.22 -6.19 -5.67
C VAL A 82 -2.72 -6.19 -5.35
N PRO A 83 -3.60 -6.36 -6.35
CA PRO A 83 -5.01 -6.58 -6.07
C PRO A 83 -5.19 -7.87 -5.27
N GLU A 84 -6.10 -7.86 -4.28
CA GLU A 84 -6.31 -9.04 -3.44
C GLU A 84 -6.65 -10.29 -4.25
N GLU A 85 -7.47 -10.13 -5.28
CA GLU A 85 -7.88 -11.24 -6.14
C GLU A 85 -6.76 -11.80 -7.02
N ALA A 86 -5.67 -11.05 -7.18
CA ALA A 86 -4.51 -11.49 -7.96
C ALA A 86 -3.44 -12.17 -7.11
N LEU A 87 -3.63 -12.19 -5.80
CA LEU A 87 -2.66 -12.80 -4.89
C LEU A 87 -2.63 -14.31 -5.08
N ARG A 88 -1.44 -14.84 -5.42
CA ARG A 88 -1.29 -16.27 -5.69
C ARG A 88 -1.50 -17.08 -4.42
N PRO A 89 -2.17 -18.25 -4.52
CA PRO A 89 -2.46 -19.08 -3.34
C PRO A 89 -1.23 -19.46 -2.53
N GLU A 90 -0.09 -19.70 -3.18
CA GLU A 90 1.15 -20.12 -2.50
C GLU A 90 1.74 -19.01 -1.63
N PHE A 91 1.41 -17.75 -1.89
CA PHE A 91 1.88 -16.61 -1.10
C PHE A 91 0.82 -16.06 -0.14
N ARG A 92 -0.42 -16.51 -0.29
CA ARG A 92 -1.56 -15.92 0.40
C ARG A 92 -1.43 -15.98 1.92
N SER A 93 -1.10 -17.14 2.44
CA SER A 93 -0.96 -17.35 3.89
C SER A 93 0.11 -16.44 4.47
N ARG A 94 1.27 -16.38 3.81
CA ARG A 94 2.37 -15.54 4.24
C ARG A 94 1.99 -14.06 4.24
N VAL A 95 1.42 -13.58 3.14
CA VAL A 95 1.04 -12.17 3.01
C VAL A 95 -0.01 -11.81 4.05
N LEU A 96 -1.04 -12.64 4.21
CA LEU A 96 -2.12 -12.36 5.16
C LEU A 96 -1.65 -12.43 6.62
N SER A 97 -0.58 -13.17 6.90
CA SER A 97 -0.02 -13.24 8.26
C SER A 97 0.75 -11.97 8.64
N GLU A 98 1.26 -11.22 7.65
CA GLU A 98 2.09 -10.05 7.91
C GLU A 98 1.42 -8.72 7.53
N VAL A 99 0.33 -8.75 6.76
CA VAL A 99 -0.32 -7.52 6.28
C VAL A 99 -0.86 -6.68 7.43
N ARG A 100 -0.66 -5.38 7.32
CA ARG A 100 -1.18 -4.40 8.27
C ARG A 100 -2.10 -3.46 7.50
N TYR A 101 -3.39 -3.54 7.80
CA TYR A 101 -4.40 -2.77 7.07
C TYR A 101 -4.48 -1.33 7.57
N VAL A 102 -4.72 -0.42 6.61
CA VAL A 102 -5.02 0.97 6.89
C VAL A 102 -6.43 1.04 7.49
N LYS A 103 -6.61 1.86 8.51
CA LYS A 103 -7.93 2.07 9.13
C LYS A 103 -8.72 3.06 8.29
N ILE A 104 -9.59 2.52 7.44
CA ILE A 104 -10.49 3.32 6.61
C ILE A 104 -11.90 2.77 6.62
#